data_6e563bbb0b4836a58fba11844021ec89
#
_entry.id   6e563bbb0b4836a58fba11844021ec89
#
_cell.length_a   1.000
_cell.length_b   1.000
_cell.length_c   1.000
_cell.angle_alpha   90.00
_cell.angle_beta   90.00
_cell.angle_gamma   90.00
#
_symmetry.space_group_name_H-M   'P 1'
#
loop_
_entity.id
_entity.type
_entity.pdbx_description
1 polymer ?
#
loop_
_entity_poly.entity_id
_entity_poly.type
_entity_poly.pdbx_seq_one_letter_code
_entity_poly.pdbx_strand_id
1 'polypeptide(L)'
;KVYNEVKACKLDKGSADIVAQAVRDWAIEKGATHFTHVFEPLTMLTAEKHDSFVSLPDEDGKVMMDFTGKELCESEPDGSSFPSGGIRDTSRARSYTSWDMTSPIYVKEDAIGTILCIPAAFCSYTGEALDAKTPLLRSMDAVSEQGVRLLRLLGNTTSTKVTAGVGP
;
A
#
# COMPACT_ATOMS: atom_id res chain seq x y z
N LYS A 1 12.37 11.01 13.26
CA LYS A 1 10.94 10.78 13.49
C LYS A 1 10.37 9.94 12.34
N VAL A 2 10.28 10.47 11.12
CA VAL A 2 9.67 9.81 9.94
C VAL A 2 10.21 8.38 9.72
N TYR A 3 11.53 8.19 9.70
CA TYR A 3 12.15 6.86 9.53
C TYR A 3 11.64 5.81 10.52
N ASN A 4 11.49 6.19 11.80
CA ASN A 4 11.00 5.29 12.83
C ASN A 4 9.51 4.98 12.66
N GLU A 5 8.73 5.92 12.17
CA GLU A 5 7.31 5.73 11.89
C GLU A 5 7.09 4.80 10.70
N VAL A 6 7.84 4.97 9.61
CA VAL A 6 7.84 4.04 8.46
C VAL A 6 8.22 2.64 8.91
N LYS A 7 9.30 2.51 9.70
CA LYS A 7 9.76 1.21 10.21
C LYS A 7 8.74 0.56 11.16
N ALA A 8 7.97 1.35 11.87
CA ALA A 8 6.90 0.87 12.75
C ALA A 8 5.55 0.67 12.03
N CYS A 9 5.47 0.95 10.73
CA CYS A 9 4.24 0.97 9.94
C CYS A 9 3.14 1.85 10.56
N LYS A 10 3.53 3.02 11.09
CA LYS A 10 2.64 3.98 11.77
C LYS A 10 3.00 5.40 11.38
N LEU A 11 2.58 5.81 10.19
CA LEU A 11 2.77 7.17 9.70
C LEU A 11 1.64 8.09 10.20
N ASP A 12 2.00 9.24 10.76
CA ASP A 12 1.05 10.34 10.87
C ASP A 12 0.91 11.07 9.50
N LYS A 13 -0.14 11.88 9.37
CA LYS A 13 -0.44 12.57 8.12
C LYS A 13 0.74 13.43 7.62
N GLY A 14 1.38 14.18 8.49
CA GLY A 14 2.50 15.05 8.11
C GLY A 14 3.73 14.26 7.69
N SER A 15 4.00 13.13 8.36
CA SER A 15 5.08 12.22 7.97
C SER A 15 4.78 11.52 6.64
N ALA A 16 3.52 11.17 6.37
CA ALA A 16 3.10 10.58 5.10
C ALA A 16 3.31 11.56 3.93
N ASP A 17 2.98 12.84 4.11
CA ASP A 17 3.21 13.86 3.08
C ASP A 17 4.70 14.04 2.75
N ILE A 18 5.57 14.02 3.77
CA ILE A 18 7.04 14.10 3.57
C ILE A 18 7.55 12.88 2.79
N VAL A 19 7.07 11.69 3.13
CA VAL A 19 7.45 10.45 2.42
C VAL A 19 6.93 10.49 0.99
N ALA A 20 5.68 10.91 0.78
CA ALA A 20 5.09 11.01 -0.55
C ALA A 20 5.90 11.94 -1.45
N GLN A 21 6.27 13.12 -0.98
CA GLN A 21 7.10 14.06 -1.74
C GLN A 21 8.46 13.45 -2.12
N ALA A 22 9.13 12.79 -1.17
CA ALA A 22 10.42 12.16 -1.44
C ALA A 22 10.31 11.01 -2.44
N VAL A 23 9.26 10.19 -2.33
CA VAL A 23 8.99 9.08 -3.26
C VAL A 23 8.64 9.60 -4.65
N ARG A 24 7.82 10.64 -4.75
CA ARG A 24 7.49 11.31 -6.02
C ARG A 24 8.74 11.85 -6.71
N ASP A 25 9.55 12.62 -5.99
CA ASP A 25 10.74 13.25 -6.55
C ASP A 25 11.74 12.19 -7.05
N TRP A 26 11.93 11.13 -6.26
CA TRP A 26 12.73 9.98 -6.68
C TRP A 26 12.16 9.27 -7.93
N ALA A 27 10.84 9.08 -7.99
CA ALA A 27 10.20 8.43 -9.13
C ALA A 27 10.32 9.28 -10.41
N ILE A 28 10.16 10.59 -10.31
CA ILE A 28 10.33 11.55 -11.42
C ILE A 28 11.77 11.55 -11.92
N GLU A 29 12.77 11.50 -11.05
CA GLU A 29 14.19 11.37 -11.43
C GLU A 29 14.43 10.08 -12.23
N LYS A 30 13.63 9.03 -12.00
CA LYS A 30 13.65 7.77 -12.75
C LYS A 30 12.79 7.80 -14.01
N GLY A 31 12.17 8.93 -14.34
CA GLY A 31 11.32 9.11 -15.51
C GLY A 31 9.87 8.67 -15.34
N ALA A 32 9.42 8.39 -14.12
CA ALA A 32 8.03 8.03 -13.88
C ALA A 32 7.10 9.23 -14.10
N THR A 33 6.01 9.00 -14.82
CA THR A 33 4.96 9.99 -15.10
C THR A 33 3.66 9.67 -14.36
N HIS A 34 3.52 8.42 -13.93
CA HIS A 34 2.35 7.87 -13.28
C HIS A 34 2.76 7.06 -12.06
N PHE A 35 1.80 6.82 -11.18
CA PHE A 35 1.93 5.85 -10.10
C PHE A 35 0.79 4.86 -10.12
N THR A 36 0.98 3.71 -9.50
CA THR A 36 -0.05 2.69 -9.34
C THR A 36 0.05 2.01 -7.99
N HIS A 37 -1.10 1.71 -7.39
CA HIS A 37 -1.16 0.75 -6.29
C HIS A 37 -1.28 -0.65 -6.88
N VAL A 38 -0.28 -1.48 -6.60
CA VAL A 38 -0.22 -2.87 -7.09
C VAL A 38 -0.72 -3.80 -5.99
N PHE A 39 -1.73 -4.59 -6.28
CA PHE A 39 -2.32 -5.53 -5.33
C PHE A 39 -2.80 -6.80 -6.03
N GLU A 40 -3.00 -7.86 -5.26
CA GLU A 40 -3.44 -9.16 -5.74
C GLU A 40 -4.81 -9.51 -5.16
N PRO A 41 -5.90 -9.13 -5.82
CA PRO A 41 -7.25 -9.45 -5.36
C PRO A 41 -7.50 -10.97 -5.43
N LEU A 42 -8.57 -11.44 -4.78
CA LEU A 42 -8.97 -12.85 -4.79
C LEU A 42 -9.35 -13.38 -6.18
N THR A 43 -9.38 -12.53 -7.20
CA THR A 43 -9.46 -12.93 -8.61
C THR A 43 -8.22 -13.64 -9.11
N MET A 44 -7.13 -13.66 -8.33
CA MET A 44 -5.82 -14.26 -8.65
C MET A 44 -5.09 -13.59 -9.81
N LEU A 45 -5.52 -12.42 -10.22
CA LEU A 45 -4.84 -11.60 -11.22
C LEU A 45 -4.33 -10.33 -10.56
N THR A 46 -3.05 -10.01 -10.74
CA THR A 46 -2.48 -8.75 -10.28
C THR A 46 -3.29 -7.59 -10.83
N ALA A 47 -3.73 -6.70 -9.95
CA ALA A 47 -4.47 -5.51 -10.29
C ALA A 47 -3.62 -4.26 -10.07
N GLU A 48 -3.82 -3.27 -10.92
CA GLU A 48 -3.10 -2.00 -10.89
C GLU A 48 -4.12 -0.85 -11.00
N LYS A 49 -4.05 0.09 -10.07
CA LYS A 49 -4.83 1.33 -10.12
C LYS A 49 -3.89 2.46 -10.52
N HIS A 50 -3.84 2.75 -11.82
CA HIS A 50 -2.99 3.81 -12.37
C HIS A 50 -3.57 5.19 -12.12
N ASP A 51 -2.70 6.11 -11.70
CA ASP A 51 -3.00 7.52 -11.54
C ASP A 51 -1.83 8.39 -12.02
N SER A 52 -2.11 9.62 -12.42
CA SER A 52 -1.08 10.57 -12.85
C SER A 52 -0.59 11.41 -11.68
N PHE A 53 0.69 11.78 -11.69
CA PHE A 53 1.21 12.81 -10.78
C PHE A 53 0.68 14.21 -11.10
N VAL A 54 0.00 14.38 -12.22
CA VAL A 54 -0.46 15.67 -12.70
C VAL A 54 -1.88 15.92 -12.23
N SER A 55 -2.10 16.99 -11.47
CA SER A 55 -3.43 17.42 -11.04
C SER A 55 -4.27 17.95 -12.23
N LEU A 56 -5.57 18.02 -12.03
CA LEU A 56 -6.41 18.78 -12.94
C LEU A 56 -5.99 20.24 -12.95
N PRO A 57 -6.12 20.96 -14.09
CA PRO A 57 -5.86 22.39 -14.15
C PRO A 57 -6.70 23.16 -13.12
N ASP A 58 -6.09 24.13 -12.45
CA ASP A 58 -6.79 25.07 -11.60
C ASP A 58 -7.59 26.09 -12.44
N GLU A 59 -8.25 27.05 -11.77
CA GLU A 59 -9.08 28.09 -12.44
C GLU A 59 -8.26 28.95 -13.43
N ASP A 60 -6.95 29.05 -13.24
CA ASP A 60 -6.00 29.75 -14.11
C ASP A 60 -5.41 28.85 -15.21
N GLY A 61 -5.84 27.60 -15.29
CA GLY A 61 -5.36 26.60 -16.26
C GLY A 61 -3.96 26.05 -15.90
N LYS A 62 -3.48 26.29 -14.69
CA LYS A 62 -2.17 25.81 -14.23
C LYS A 62 -2.29 24.38 -13.71
N VAL A 63 -1.44 23.52 -14.22
CA VAL A 63 -1.34 22.12 -13.81
C VAL A 63 -0.22 22.00 -12.77
N MET A 64 -0.49 21.33 -11.66
CA MET A 64 0.50 21.07 -10.61
C MET A 64 0.82 19.58 -10.56
N MET A 65 2.05 19.26 -10.24
CA MET A 65 2.43 17.91 -9.89
C MET A 65 2.13 17.70 -8.41
N ASP A 66 1.13 16.93 -8.12
CA ASP A 66 0.70 16.65 -6.75
C ASP A 66 0.76 15.16 -6.47
N PHE A 67 1.30 14.82 -5.31
CA PHE A 67 1.31 13.47 -4.77
C PHE A 67 1.45 13.58 -3.27
N THR A 68 0.35 13.43 -2.57
CA THR A 68 0.26 13.61 -1.12
C THR A 68 0.37 12.28 -0.39
N GLY A 69 0.50 12.36 0.93
CA GLY A 69 0.47 11.17 1.78
C GLY A 69 -0.82 10.39 1.66
N LYS A 70 -1.92 11.02 1.28
CA LYS A 70 -3.18 10.32 1.01
C LYS A 70 -3.06 9.43 -0.23
N GLU A 71 -2.60 9.99 -1.35
CA GLU A 71 -2.39 9.23 -2.58
C GLU A 71 -1.34 8.12 -2.41
N LEU A 72 -0.31 8.35 -1.58
CA LEU A 72 0.65 7.31 -1.25
C LEU A 72 0.01 6.16 -0.45
N CYS A 73 -0.77 6.49 0.57
CA CYS A 73 -1.24 5.50 1.55
C CYS A 73 -2.49 4.76 1.11
N GLU A 74 -3.34 5.36 0.30
CA GLU A 74 -4.67 4.84 -0.01
C GLU A 74 -5.05 5.05 -1.46
N SER A 75 -5.78 4.10 -2.03
CA SER A 75 -6.45 4.22 -3.31
C SER A 75 -7.80 3.53 -3.27
N GLU A 76 -8.77 4.03 -4.01
CA GLU A 76 -10.08 3.41 -4.18
C GLU A 76 -10.12 2.70 -5.54
N PRO A 77 -9.90 1.36 -5.61
CA PRO A 77 -10.05 0.62 -6.85
C PRO A 77 -11.51 0.52 -7.25
N ASP A 78 -11.75 0.30 -8.53
CA ASP A 78 -13.08 0.04 -9.03
C ASP A 78 -13.58 -1.36 -8.65
N GLY A 79 -14.87 -1.63 -8.91
CA GLY A 79 -15.49 -2.91 -8.56
C GLY A 79 -15.01 -4.11 -9.39
N SER A 80 -14.25 -3.91 -10.47
CA SER A 80 -13.77 -4.99 -11.34
C SER A 80 -12.77 -5.90 -10.63
N SER A 81 -12.10 -5.41 -9.59
CA SER A 81 -11.16 -6.16 -8.75
C SER A 81 -11.84 -7.09 -7.72
N PHE A 82 -13.17 -7.04 -7.59
CA PHE A 82 -13.89 -7.95 -6.72
C PHE A 82 -14.06 -9.34 -7.36
N PRO A 83 -14.08 -10.43 -6.55
CA PRO A 83 -14.32 -11.78 -7.06
C PRO A 83 -15.66 -11.92 -7.83
N SER A 84 -16.65 -11.08 -7.49
CA SER A 84 -17.95 -11.01 -8.18
C SER A 84 -17.91 -10.25 -9.51
N GLY A 85 -16.76 -9.70 -9.90
CA GLY A 85 -16.64 -8.80 -11.06
C GLY A 85 -17.31 -7.44 -10.86
N GLY A 86 -17.72 -7.10 -9.65
CA GLY A 86 -18.30 -5.81 -9.30
C GLY A 86 -19.73 -5.54 -9.78
N ILE A 87 -20.35 -6.47 -10.49
CA ILE A 87 -21.66 -6.23 -11.15
C ILE A 87 -22.80 -6.06 -10.15
N ARG A 88 -22.69 -6.59 -8.94
CA ARG A 88 -23.81 -6.58 -7.97
C ARG A 88 -23.56 -5.74 -6.71
N ASP A 89 -22.33 -5.37 -6.41
CA ASP A 89 -21.98 -4.81 -5.11
C ASP A 89 -21.17 -3.51 -5.13
N THR A 90 -21.00 -2.86 -6.29
CA THR A 90 -20.28 -1.58 -6.41
C THR A 90 -20.87 -0.48 -5.54
N SER A 91 -22.16 -0.55 -5.20
CA SER A 91 -22.80 0.41 -4.29
C SER A 91 -22.61 0.08 -2.80
N ARG A 92 -22.31 -1.17 -2.48
CA ARG A 92 -22.13 -1.66 -1.09
C ARG A 92 -20.69 -1.94 -0.73
N ALA A 93 -19.89 -2.36 -1.68
CA ALA A 93 -18.50 -2.74 -1.47
C ALA A 93 -17.60 -1.55 -1.79
N ARG A 94 -17.57 -0.57 -0.93
CA ARG A 94 -16.43 0.35 -0.89
C ARG A 94 -15.23 -0.44 -0.42
N SER A 95 -14.23 -0.48 -1.27
CA SER A 95 -12.95 -1.09 -0.96
C SER A 95 -11.85 -0.08 -1.17
N TYR A 96 -10.73 -0.33 -0.58
CA TYR A 96 -9.53 0.44 -0.82
C TYR A 96 -8.29 -0.43 -0.73
N THR A 97 -7.28 0.04 -1.42
CA THR A 97 -5.93 -0.41 -1.22
C THR A 97 -5.30 0.40 -0.10
N SER A 98 -4.50 -0.25 0.72
CA SER A 98 -3.68 0.40 1.73
C SER A 98 -2.22 0.06 1.46
N TRP A 99 -1.34 1.06 1.45
CA TRP A 99 0.08 0.84 1.24
C TRP A 99 0.65 -0.19 2.21
N ASP A 100 1.26 -1.23 1.67
CA ASP A 100 1.99 -2.22 2.43
C ASP A 100 3.42 -1.76 2.68
N MET A 101 3.66 -1.12 3.82
CA MET A 101 4.98 -0.62 4.23
C MET A 101 6.00 -1.74 4.50
N THR A 102 5.59 -3.01 4.47
CA THR A 102 6.50 -4.17 4.61
C THR A 102 7.16 -4.56 3.29
N SER A 103 6.61 -4.06 2.17
CA SER A 103 7.10 -4.31 0.82
C SER A 103 7.75 -3.05 0.24
N PRO A 104 8.84 -3.18 -0.53
CA PRO A 104 9.50 -2.03 -1.13
C PRO A 104 8.63 -1.40 -2.23
N ILE A 105 8.59 -0.07 -2.25
CA ILE A 105 8.14 0.69 -3.42
C ILE A 105 9.20 0.56 -4.51
N TYR A 106 8.79 0.41 -5.76
CA TYR A 106 9.69 0.24 -6.90
C TYR A 106 9.22 0.98 -8.14
N VAL A 107 10.12 1.17 -9.08
CA VAL A 107 9.82 1.74 -10.40
C VAL A 107 9.87 0.61 -11.43
N LYS A 108 8.83 0.52 -12.26
CA LYS A 108 8.72 -0.41 -13.38
C LYS A 108 8.88 0.38 -14.67
N GLU A 109 9.79 -0.08 -15.53
CA GLU A 109 9.97 0.43 -16.87
C GLU A 109 9.43 -0.60 -17.87
N ASP A 110 8.59 -0.15 -18.78
CA ASP A 110 8.11 -0.98 -19.90
C ASP A 110 8.08 -0.18 -21.20
N ALA A 111 7.56 -0.80 -22.26
CA ALA A 111 7.50 -0.18 -23.59
C ALA A 111 6.56 1.06 -23.64
N ILE A 112 5.71 1.24 -22.67
CA ILE A 112 4.72 2.33 -22.61
C ILE A 112 5.27 3.50 -21.78
N GLY A 113 6.18 3.24 -20.87
CA GLY A 113 6.78 4.27 -20.02
C GLY A 113 7.25 3.76 -18.66
N THR A 114 7.52 4.69 -17.77
CA THR A 114 8.02 4.43 -16.42
C THR A 114 6.93 4.74 -15.41
N ILE A 115 6.67 3.81 -14.50
CA ILE A 115 5.57 3.88 -13.53
C ILE A 115 6.11 3.61 -12.13
N LEU A 116 5.71 4.43 -11.16
CA LEU A 116 5.93 4.17 -9.74
C LEU A 116 4.93 3.12 -9.24
N CYS A 117 5.42 2.02 -8.70
CA CYS A 117 4.60 0.93 -8.17
C CYS A 117 4.63 0.92 -6.64
N ILE A 118 3.46 1.02 -6.03
CA ILE A 118 3.25 1.05 -4.58
C ILE A 118 2.56 -0.26 -4.19
N PRO A 119 3.28 -1.23 -3.58
CA PRO A 119 2.66 -2.46 -3.10
C PRO A 119 1.57 -2.16 -2.07
N ALA A 120 0.42 -2.79 -2.22
CA ALA A 120 -0.74 -2.53 -1.39
C ALA A 120 -1.46 -3.81 -0.96
N ALA A 121 -2.12 -3.74 0.19
CA ALA A 121 -3.14 -4.67 0.62
C ALA A 121 -4.50 -4.19 0.11
N PHE A 122 -5.41 -5.12 -0.16
CA PHE A 122 -6.75 -4.83 -0.67
C PHE A 122 -7.80 -5.37 0.30
N CYS A 123 -8.65 -4.47 0.80
CA CYS A 123 -9.68 -4.81 1.79
C CYS A 123 -10.99 -4.07 1.53
N SER A 124 -12.09 -4.62 2.06
CA SER A 124 -13.38 -3.95 2.07
C SER A 124 -13.39 -2.80 3.08
N TYR A 125 -14.37 -1.92 2.96
CA TYR A 125 -14.62 -0.84 3.92
C TYR A 125 -14.82 -1.34 5.37
N THR A 126 -15.38 -2.54 5.52
CA THR A 126 -15.59 -3.19 6.82
C THR A 126 -14.37 -3.97 7.32
N GLY A 127 -13.28 -3.96 6.57
CA GLY A 127 -12.02 -4.60 6.94
C GLY A 127 -11.91 -6.06 6.54
N GLU A 128 -12.81 -6.58 5.72
CA GLU A 128 -12.71 -7.93 5.16
C GLU A 128 -11.57 -8.01 4.15
N ALA A 129 -10.80 -9.08 4.21
CA ALA A 129 -9.74 -9.32 3.24
C ALA A 129 -10.32 -9.64 1.86
N LEU A 130 -9.88 -8.91 0.84
CA LEU A 130 -10.25 -9.12 -0.56
C LEU A 130 -9.02 -9.54 -1.40
N ASP A 131 -7.91 -9.83 -0.74
CA ASP A 131 -6.64 -10.28 -1.33
C ASP A 131 -5.99 -11.38 -0.48
N ALA A 132 -4.87 -11.91 -0.96
CA ALA A 132 -4.05 -12.86 -0.20
C ALA A 132 -3.10 -12.15 0.79
N LYS A 133 -2.73 -10.90 0.55
CA LYS A 133 -1.78 -10.14 1.36
C LYS A 133 -2.35 -9.78 2.74
N THR A 134 -3.60 -9.35 2.81
CA THR A 134 -4.24 -8.97 4.08
C THR A 134 -4.26 -10.12 5.10
N PRO A 135 -4.70 -11.35 4.77
CA PRO A 135 -4.61 -12.48 5.69
C PRO A 135 -3.17 -12.82 6.09
N LEU A 136 -2.23 -12.72 5.16
CA LEU A 136 -0.81 -12.97 5.45
C LEU A 136 -0.30 -11.99 6.50
N LEU A 137 -0.49 -10.69 6.30
CA LEU A 137 -0.04 -9.66 7.25
C LEU A 137 -0.69 -9.84 8.62
N ARG A 138 -1.99 -10.11 8.68
CA ARG A 138 -2.70 -10.40 9.94
C ARG A 138 -2.16 -11.63 10.66
N SER A 139 -1.85 -12.70 9.92
CA SER A 139 -1.28 -13.92 10.51
C SER A 139 0.14 -13.67 11.05
N MET A 140 0.94 -12.89 10.35
CA MET A 140 2.28 -12.50 10.80
C MET A 140 2.23 -11.68 12.10
N ASP A 141 1.30 -10.75 12.21
CA ASP A 141 1.11 -9.97 13.43
C ASP A 141 0.67 -10.85 14.61
N ALA A 142 -0.27 -11.75 14.39
CA ALA A 142 -0.73 -12.69 15.41
C ALA A 142 0.40 -13.61 15.89
N VAL A 143 1.21 -14.15 14.99
CA VAL A 143 2.38 -14.97 15.32
C VAL A 143 3.40 -14.15 16.12
N SER A 144 3.67 -12.91 15.70
CA SER A 144 4.59 -12.02 16.39
C SER A 144 4.12 -11.73 17.82
N GLU A 145 2.85 -11.39 18.00
CA GLU A 145 2.28 -11.09 19.31
C GLU A 145 2.37 -12.28 20.27
N GLN A 146 1.92 -13.45 19.83
CA GLN A 146 1.94 -14.65 20.68
C GLN A 146 3.37 -15.17 20.91
N GLY A 147 4.25 -15.06 19.91
CA GLY A 147 5.66 -15.41 20.04
C GLY A 147 6.38 -14.54 21.06
N VAL A 148 6.19 -13.22 21.03
CA VAL A 148 6.75 -12.29 22.03
C VAL A 148 6.18 -12.60 23.42
N ARG A 149 4.86 -12.89 23.53
CA ARG A 149 4.25 -13.28 24.79
C ARG A 149 4.89 -14.53 25.37
N LEU A 150 5.09 -15.56 24.56
CA LEU A 150 5.78 -16.78 24.98
C LEU A 150 7.22 -16.51 25.44
N LEU A 151 7.98 -15.74 24.67
CA LEU A 151 9.35 -15.39 25.02
C LEU A 151 9.44 -14.66 26.37
N ARG A 152 8.50 -13.75 26.64
CA ARG A 152 8.41 -13.06 27.95
C ARG A 152 8.15 -14.02 29.09
N LEU A 153 7.28 -15.02 28.91
CA LEU A 153 7.02 -16.05 29.92
C LEU A 153 8.27 -16.92 30.19
N LEU A 154 9.12 -17.08 29.18
CA LEU A 154 10.41 -17.79 29.30
C LEU A 154 11.56 -16.91 29.81
N GLY A 155 11.27 -15.66 30.23
CA GLY A 155 12.27 -14.74 30.81
C GLY A 155 12.99 -13.85 29.79
N ASN A 156 12.67 -13.94 28.50
CA ASN A 156 13.23 -13.01 27.50
C ASN A 156 12.37 -11.75 27.42
N THR A 157 12.87 -10.65 27.97
CA THR A 157 12.19 -9.35 27.98
C THR A 157 12.67 -8.38 26.90
N THR A 158 13.70 -8.75 26.15
CA THR A 158 14.35 -7.88 25.15
C THR A 158 13.76 -8.01 23.75
N SER A 159 13.20 -9.17 23.42
CA SER A 159 12.57 -9.40 22.11
C SER A 159 11.26 -8.62 21.97
N THR A 160 11.17 -7.81 20.92
CA THR A 160 10.00 -6.96 20.62
C THR A 160 9.18 -7.46 19.43
N LYS A 161 9.74 -8.35 18.63
CA LYS A 161 9.11 -8.89 17.43
C LYS A 161 9.57 -10.32 17.16
N VAL A 162 8.65 -11.14 16.70
CA VAL A 162 8.92 -12.47 16.13
C VAL A 162 8.49 -12.46 14.68
N THR A 163 9.31 -13.01 13.80
CA THR A 163 8.98 -13.12 12.38
C THR A 163 8.98 -14.58 11.97
N ALA A 164 8.01 -14.96 11.15
CA ALA A 164 8.02 -16.23 10.46
C ALA A 164 8.56 -16.02 9.04
N GLY A 165 9.51 -16.85 8.65
CA GLY A 165 10.02 -16.92 7.28
C GLY A 165 9.62 -18.25 6.66
N VAL A 166 9.19 -18.20 5.39
CA VAL A 166 9.01 -19.42 4.59
C VAL A 166 10.26 -19.55 3.73
N GLY A 167 10.99 -20.64 3.92
CA GLY A 167 12.13 -20.97 3.07
C GLY A 167 11.65 -21.55 1.73
N PRO A 168 12.55 -21.59 0.73
CA PRO A 168 12.29 -22.29 -0.54
C PRO A 168 12.13 -23.80 -0.33
#